data_d6378ce6ed6af1672b17ad0986930975
#
_entry.id   d6378ce6ed6af1672b17ad0986930975
#
_cell.length_a   1.000
_cell.length_b   1.000
_cell.length_c   1.000
_cell.angle_alpha   90.00
_cell.angle_beta   90.00
_cell.angle_gamma   90.00
#
_symmetry.space_group_name_H-M   'P 1'
#
loop_
_entity.id
_entity.type
_entity.pdbx_description
1 polymer ?
#
loop_
_entity_poly.entity_id
_entity_poly.type
_entity_poly.pdbx_seq_one_letter_code
_entity_poly.pdbx_strand_id
1 'polypeptide(L)'
;MDEIGVKSGAPTFIEEILEESMNTDLEGHSVCVIGRLSDHDVDSCSARVTDPLSKQDLVVDTSLIEPFGARYGSLFQFIGELGTGEQDGSSGVTLNGGSSVVLKARVVRCVDGIDMTMYRKAIMLQRDFLNRKT
;
A
#
# COMPACT_ATOMS: atom_id res chain seq x y z
N MET A 1 14.36 -20.28 -2.18
CA MET A 1 14.30 -19.85 -2.12
C MET A 1 14.08 -19.01 -2.30
N ASP A 2 13.86 -18.74 -2.12
CA ASP A 2 13.54 -18.07 -2.20
C ASP A 2 13.47 -17.21 -2.04
N GLU A 3 13.39 -17.00 -1.82
CA GLU A 3 13.23 -16.30 -1.58
C GLU A 3 13.36 -15.49 -1.66
N ILE A 4 13.33 -15.44 -1.65
CA ILE A 4 13.62 -14.71 -1.80
C ILE A 4 13.28 -13.91 -2.04
N GLY A 5 13.02 -14.11 -2.13
CA GLY A 5 12.67 -13.35 -2.59
C GLY A 5 11.91 -12.51 -2.12
N VAL A 6 11.67 -12.59 -1.51
CA VAL A 6 10.90 -11.90 -0.98
C VAL A 6 11.42 -10.79 -0.85
N LYS A 7 11.59 -10.17 -1.42
CA LYS A 7 12.06 -9.16 -1.33
C LYS A 7 11.28 -8.30 -0.67
N SER A 8 11.62 -7.74 0.25
CA SER A 8 10.90 -6.86 0.98
C SER A 8 10.57 -5.72 0.14
N GLY A 9 9.43 -5.21 0.19
CA GLY A 9 9.10 -4.03 -0.54
C GLY A 9 8.86 -4.23 -2.02
N ALA A 10 8.35 -5.33 -2.41
CA ALA A 10 8.07 -5.53 -3.81
C ALA A 10 6.97 -4.58 -4.28
N PRO A 11 7.15 -3.90 -5.40
CA PRO A 11 6.15 -2.97 -5.90
C PRO A 11 4.83 -3.67 -6.15
N THR A 12 3.76 -3.11 -5.62
CA THR A 12 2.45 -3.70 -5.70
C THR A 12 1.44 -2.58 -5.88
N PHE A 13 0.36 -2.83 -6.58
CA PHE A 13 -0.64 -1.80 -6.79
C PHE A 13 -1.77 -1.98 -5.79
N ILE A 14 -2.38 -0.89 -5.38
CA ILE A 14 -3.41 -0.93 -4.36
C ILE A 14 -4.53 -1.89 -4.74
N GLU A 15 -5.00 -1.85 -5.98
CA GLU A 15 -6.10 -2.71 -6.36
C GLU A 15 -5.72 -4.19 -6.27
N GLU A 16 -4.44 -4.50 -6.44
CA GLU A 16 -4.01 -5.89 -6.34
C GLU A 16 -4.08 -6.35 -4.90
N ILE A 17 -3.70 -5.47 -3.99
CA ILE A 17 -3.75 -5.82 -2.59
C ILE A 17 -5.17 -6.07 -2.16
N LEU A 18 -6.09 -5.20 -2.58
CA LEU A 18 -7.46 -5.36 -2.17
C LEU A 18 -8.07 -6.63 -2.77
N GLU A 19 -7.74 -6.89 -3.99
CA GLU A 19 -8.30 -8.05 -4.62
C GLU A 19 -7.74 -9.33 -4.04
N GLU A 20 -6.46 -9.41 -3.83
CA GLU A 20 -5.90 -10.58 -3.24
C GLU A 20 -6.31 -10.79 -1.81
N SER A 21 -6.55 -9.75 -1.07
CA SER A 21 -6.90 -9.92 0.33
C SER A 21 -8.25 -10.60 0.49
N MET A 22 -9.04 -10.65 -0.57
CA MET A 22 -10.28 -11.29 -0.44
C MET A 22 -10.14 -12.78 -0.55
N ASN A 23 -9.08 -13.26 -1.12
CA ASN A 23 -8.89 -14.68 -1.29
C ASN A 23 -7.75 -15.28 -0.51
N THR A 24 -6.86 -14.48 -0.03
CA THR A 24 -5.65 -14.99 0.62
C THR A 24 -5.30 -14.17 1.83
N ASP A 25 -4.68 -14.76 2.77
CA ASP A 25 -4.25 -14.03 3.96
C ASP A 25 -2.94 -13.38 3.60
N LEU A 26 -2.90 -12.06 3.53
CA LEU A 26 -1.70 -11.35 3.18
C LEU A 26 -0.91 -10.85 4.38
N GLU A 27 -1.24 -11.31 5.56
CA GLU A 27 -0.57 -10.85 6.76
C GLU A 27 0.93 -10.99 6.68
N GLY A 28 1.66 -9.97 6.94
CA GLY A 28 3.12 -10.02 6.96
C GLY A 28 3.80 -9.83 5.61
N HIS A 29 3.05 -9.75 4.53
CA HIS A 29 3.69 -9.59 3.23
C HIS A 29 4.24 -8.18 3.11
N SER A 30 5.45 -8.04 2.62
CA SER A 30 6.08 -6.76 2.45
C SER A 30 5.76 -6.21 1.09
N VAL A 31 5.35 -4.96 1.01
CA VAL A 31 4.99 -4.35 -0.25
C VAL A 31 5.49 -2.93 -0.34
N CYS A 32 5.57 -2.41 -1.54
CA CYS A 32 5.93 -1.03 -1.79
C CYS A 32 4.77 -0.48 -2.61
N VAL A 33 4.08 0.53 -2.10
CA VAL A 33 2.90 1.06 -2.71
C VAL A 33 3.02 2.55 -2.93
N ILE A 34 2.55 3.07 -4.05
CA ILE A 34 2.51 4.51 -4.27
C ILE A 34 1.05 4.91 -4.34
N GLY A 35 0.69 5.94 -3.61
CA GLY A 35 -0.68 6.45 -3.65
C GLY A 35 -0.73 7.92 -3.31
N ARG A 36 -1.84 8.55 -3.67
CA ARG A 36 -2.01 9.96 -3.41
C ARG A 36 -2.66 10.10 -2.05
N LEU A 37 -2.10 10.92 -1.19
CA LEU A 37 -2.63 11.06 0.16
C LEU A 37 -3.98 11.74 0.13
N SER A 38 -5.01 11.06 0.56
CA SER A 38 -6.34 11.61 0.56
C SER A 38 -6.85 11.91 1.96
N ASP A 39 -6.26 11.33 2.98
CA ASP A 39 -6.69 11.60 4.34
C ASP A 39 -5.56 11.24 5.31
N HIS A 40 -5.46 11.96 6.42
CA HIS A 40 -4.41 11.68 7.38
C HIS A 40 -4.89 12.08 8.77
N ASP A 41 -4.83 11.20 9.73
CA ASP A 41 -5.23 11.47 11.08
C ASP A 41 -4.06 11.19 11.98
N VAL A 42 -3.44 12.23 12.49
CA VAL A 42 -2.28 12.08 13.33
C VAL A 42 -2.61 11.40 14.63
N ASP A 43 -3.77 11.69 15.19
CA ASP A 43 -4.10 11.12 16.48
C ASP A 43 -4.26 9.62 16.42
N SER A 44 -4.80 9.08 15.36
CA SER A 44 -4.92 7.64 15.28
C SER A 44 -3.77 7.05 14.49
N CYS A 45 -2.84 7.84 14.03
CA CYS A 45 -1.71 7.39 13.25
C CYS A 45 -2.17 6.58 12.05
N SER A 46 -3.06 7.14 11.28
CA SER A 46 -3.53 6.45 10.10
C SER A 46 -3.67 7.41 8.94
N ALA A 47 -3.61 6.89 7.76
CA ALA A 47 -3.76 7.68 6.55
C ALA A 47 -4.51 6.86 5.52
N ARG A 48 -5.06 7.52 4.52
CA ARG A 48 -5.71 6.82 3.45
C ARG A 48 -5.07 7.31 2.18
N VAL A 49 -4.69 6.41 1.32
CA VAL A 49 -4.08 6.78 0.05
C VAL A 49 -4.88 6.18 -1.08
N THR A 50 -4.91 6.85 -2.21
CA THR A 50 -5.70 6.43 -3.35
C THR A 50 -4.79 6.25 -4.55
N ASP A 51 -4.97 5.16 -5.27
CA ASP A 51 -4.20 4.96 -6.48
C ASP A 51 -4.78 5.90 -7.53
N PRO A 52 -3.98 6.76 -8.14
CA PRO A 52 -4.51 7.74 -9.07
C PRO A 52 -5.16 7.14 -10.30
N LEU A 53 -4.79 5.93 -10.68
CA LEU A 53 -5.33 5.32 -11.87
C LEU A 53 -6.50 4.40 -11.57
N SER A 54 -6.40 3.54 -10.60
CA SER A 54 -7.49 2.64 -10.31
C SER A 54 -8.53 3.25 -9.40
N LYS A 55 -8.18 4.34 -8.73
CA LYS A 55 -9.07 5.02 -7.81
C LYS A 55 -9.44 4.19 -6.60
N GLN A 56 -8.69 3.17 -6.31
CA GLN A 56 -8.93 2.36 -5.14
C GLN A 56 -8.14 2.91 -3.95
N ASP A 57 -8.64 2.77 -2.76
CA ASP A 57 -8.03 3.31 -1.55
C ASP A 57 -7.40 2.24 -0.69
N LEU A 58 -6.39 2.62 0.06
CA LEU A 58 -5.76 1.70 1.00
C LEU A 58 -5.52 2.47 2.30
N VAL A 59 -5.75 1.84 3.42
CA VAL A 59 -5.50 2.45 4.71
C VAL A 59 -4.06 2.13 5.10
N VAL A 60 -3.35 3.12 5.59
CA VAL A 60 -1.96 2.97 5.98
C VAL A 60 -1.82 3.29 7.46
N ASP A 61 -1.17 2.42 8.21
CA ASP A 61 -0.90 2.66 9.61
C ASP A 61 0.41 3.42 9.62
N THR A 62 0.41 4.66 10.09
CA THR A 62 1.55 5.54 10.02
C THR A 62 2.29 5.66 11.34
N SER A 63 2.00 4.80 12.30
CA SER A 63 2.57 4.95 13.63
C SER A 63 4.09 4.89 13.64
N LEU A 64 4.70 4.18 12.70
CA LEU A 64 6.14 4.08 12.70
C LEU A 64 6.81 5.17 11.85
N ILE A 65 6.06 5.97 11.12
CA ILE A 65 6.67 6.97 10.28
C ILE A 65 6.25 8.39 10.64
N GLU A 66 5.48 8.57 11.69
CA GLU A 66 5.07 9.92 12.07
C GLU A 66 6.20 10.63 12.81
N PRO A 67 6.36 11.89 12.58
CA PRO A 67 5.65 12.70 11.60
C PRO A 67 6.34 12.60 10.26
N PHE A 68 5.59 12.62 9.19
CA PHE A 68 6.24 12.48 7.91
C PHE A 68 5.92 13.59 6.92
N GLY A 69 5.59 14.70 7.29
CA GLY A 69 5.38 15.77 6.36
C GLY A 69 4.22 15.49 5.40
N ALA A 70 3.15 14.98 5.93
CA ALA A 70 2.03 14.62 5.11
C ALA A 70 1.46 15.83 4.39
N ARG A 71 1.15 15.69 3.11
CA ARG A 71 0.58 16.77 2.40
C ARG A 71 -0.52 16.21 1.52
N TYR A 72 -1.75 16.65 1.69
CA TYR A 72 -2.87 16.12 0.95
C TYR A 72 -2.66 16.33 -0.54
N GLY A 73 -2.98 15.38 -1.33
CA GLY A 73 -2.85 15.46 -2.76
C GLY A 73 -1.49 15.06 -3.31
N SER A 74 -0.50 14.93 -2.46
CA SER A 74 0.81 14.55 -2.93
C SER A 74 0.91 13.05 -3.06
N LEU A 75 1.81 12.60 -3.91
CA LEU A 75 2.03 11.17 -4.08
C LEU A 75 3.14 10.74 -3.14
N PHE A 76 2.89 9.69 -2.39
CA PHE A 76 3.88 9.15 -1.48
C PHE A 76 4.11 7.67 -1.75
N GLN A 77 5.32 7.24 -1.50
CA GLN A 77 5.65 5.84 -1.63
C GLN A 77 5.78 5.31 -0.21
N PHE A 78 5.08 4.23 0.09
CA PHE A 78 5.15 3.63 1.41
C PHE A 78 5.67 2.20 1.28
N ILE A 79 6.55 1.83 2.16
CA ILE A 79 7.06 0.46 2.19
C ILE A 79 6.76 -0.10 3.57
N GLY A 80 6.20 -1.24 3.63
CA GLY A 80 5.88 -1.86 4.92
C GLY A 80 5.25 -3.22 4.74
N GLU A 81 4.58 -3.68 5.78
CA GLU A 81 3.98 -4.99 5.76
C GLU A 81 2.48 -4.91 5.86
N LEU A 82 1.78 -5.80 5.21
CA LEU A 82 0.33 -5.81 5.25
C LEU A 82 -0.17 -6.54 6.49
N GLY A 83 -1.30 -6.10 7.01
CA GLY A 83 -1.92 -6.75 8.15
C GLY A 83 -3.40 -6.52 8.11
N THR A 84 -4.09 -7.05 9.10
CA THR A 84 -5.50 -6.88 9.12
C THR A 84 -5.81 -5.75 9.98
N GLY A 85 -6.68 -5.01 9.59
CA GLY A 85 -6.98 -3.91 10.40
C GLY A 85 -7.98 -4.14 11.28
N GLU A 86 -7.89 -4.57 12.30
CA GLU A 86 -8.78 -4.80 13.21
C GLU A 86 -9.22 -3.69 13.82
N GLN A 87 -9.95 -3.09 13.73
CA GLN A 87 -10.35 -2.02 14.27
C GLN A 87 -11.00 -2.03 15.41
N ASP A 88 -10.91 -2.29 16.19
CA ASP A 88 -11.48 -2.26 17.38
C ASP A 88 -12.54 -1.38 17.29
N GLY A 89 -13.19 -1.43 16.60
CA GLY A 89 -14.28 -0.71 16.63
C GLY A 89 -14.34 0.57 16.35
N SER A 90 -13.54 1.11 16.38
CA SER A 90 -13.66 2.37 16.33
C SER A 90 -13.99 2.78 15.07
N SER A 91 -13.58 2.77 14.25
CA SER A 91 -13.80 3.31 13.16
C SER A 91 -14.53 2.61 12.41
N GLY A 92 -14.77 1.85 12.67
CA GLY A 92 -15.54 1.11 12.07
C GLY A 92 -15.83 1.08 10.74
N VAL A 93 -15.39 1.16 10.10
CA VAL A 93 -15.65 1.15 8.92
C VAL A 93 -15.66 0.02 8.23
N THR A 94 -15.64 -0.97 8.62
CA THR A 94 -15.54 -2.01 8.00
C THR A 94 -16.64 -2.32 7.29
N LEU A 95 -16.84 -2.22 6.31
CA LEU A 95 -17.83 -2.53 5.68
C LEU A 95 -17.93 -3.82 5.22
N ASN A 96 -18.74 -4.31 4.85
CA ASN A 96 -18.86 -5.58 4.36
C ASN A 96 -18.31 -6.56 5.18
N GLY A 97 -18.19 -6.36 6.26
CA GLY A 97 -17.73 -7.30 7.13
C GLY A 97 -16.50 -7.92 6.83
N GLY A 98 -15.84 -7.59 6.03
CA GLY A 98 -14.65 -8.24 5.83
C GLY A 98 -13.60 -7.67 6.60
N SER A 99 -12.53 -8.26 6.72
CA SER A 99 -11.49 -7.70 7.46
C SER A 99 -10.87 -6.77 6.55
N SER A 100 -10.41 -5.69 6.92
CA SER A 100 -9.79 -4.78 6.07
C SER A 100 -8.33 -4.94 6.10
N VAL A 101 -7.67 -4.79 4.99
CA VAL A 101 -6.23 -4.91 4.96
C VAL A 101 -5.66 -3.54 5.21
N VAL A 102 -4.59 -3.47 5.95
CA VAL A 102 -3.94 -2.22 6.31
C VAL A 102 -2.45 -2.37 6.04
N LEU A 103 -1.81 -1.34 5.52
CA LEU A 103 -0.38 -1.38 5.30
C LEU A 103 0.29 -0.69 6.48
N LYS A 104 1.13 -1.40 7.23
CA LYS A 104 1.84 -0.81 8.32
C LYS A 104 3.13 -0.28 7.75
N ALA A 105 3.22 0.98 7.50
CA ALA A 105 4.34 1.58 6.81
C ALA A 105 5.56 1.72 7.69
N ARG A 106 6.74 1.43 7.15
CA ARG A 106 7.95 1.63 7.87
C ARG A 106 8.81 2.65 7.18
N VAL A 107 8.58 2.93 5.92
CA VAL A 107 9.34 3.91 5.18
C VAL A 107 8.34 4.70 4.35
N VAL A 108 8.54 6.01 4.25
CA VAL A 108 7.68 6.83 3.44
C VAL A 108 8.54 7.88 2.75
N ARG A 109 8.21 8.21 1.52
CA ARG A 109 8.86 9.33 0.89
C ARG A 109 7.96 9.93 -0.17
N CYS A 110 8.10 11.21 -0.40
CA CYS A 110 7.27 11.91 -1.36
C CYS A 110 7.81 11.63 -2.74
N VAL A 111 6.94 11.28 -3.67
CA VAL A 111 7.35 11.00 -5.03
C VAL A 111 6.52 11.82 -6.00
N ASP A 112 6.19 13.06 -5.63
CA ASP A 112 5.45 13.93 -6.51
C ASP A 112 6.26 14.06 -7.78
N GLY A 113 5.61 14.17 -8.88
CA GLY A 113 6.32 14.27 -10.12
C GLY A 113 6.48 12.97 -10.87
N ILE A 114 6.23 11.87 -10.22
CA ILE A 114 6.39 10.61 -10.88
C ILE A 114 5.21 10.43 -11.80
N ASP A 115 5.41 9.86 -12.97
CA ASP A 115 4.33 9.62 -13.90
C ASP A 115 3.79 8.23 -13.60
N MET A 116 2.63 8.15 -13.00
CA MET A 116 2.08 6.86 -12.57
C MET A 116 1.79 5.93 -13.73
N THR A 117 1.43 6.45 -14.89
CA THR A 117 1.18 5.59 -16.02
C THR A 117 2.48 4.90 -16.45
N MET A 118 3.57 5.66 -16.50
CA MET A 118 4.83 5.08 -16.88
C MET A 118 5.35 4.16 -15.80
N TYR A 119 5.12 4.50 -14.53
CA TYR A 119 5.54 3.67 -13.43
C TYR A 119 4.86 2.31 -13.51
N ARG A 120 3.55 2.28 -13.76
CA ARG A 120 2.85 1.04 -13.85
C ARG A 120 3.34 0.23 -15.03
N LYS A 121 3.58 0.86 -16.16
CA LYS A 121 4.07 0.14 -17.29
C LYS A 121 5.42 -0.47 -16.99
N ALA A 122 6.29 0.25 -16.34
CA ALA A 122 7.61 -0.27 -16.02
C ALA A 122 7.51 -1.48 -15.10
N ILE A 123 6.63 -1.41 -14.10
CA ILE A 123 6.49 -2.52 -13.18
C ILE A 123 5.92 -3.74 -13.91
N MET A 124 4.93 -3.53 -14.76
CA MET A 124 4.34 -4.64 -15.47
C MET A 124 5.34 -5.30 -16.42
N LEU A 125 6.17 -4.49 -17.06
CA LEU A 125 7.16 -5.04 -17.95
C LEU A 125 8.21 -5.83 -17.17
N GLN A 126 8.57 -5.32 -15.99
CA GLN A 126 9.54 -6.02 -15.20
C GLN A 126 8.99 -7.35 -14.75
N ARG A 127 7.73 -7.40 -14.36
CA ARG A 127 7.12 -8.63 -13.91
C ARG A 127 7.07 -9.63 -15.07
N ASP A 128 6.74 -9.15 -16.26
CA ASP A 128 6.63 -10.02 -17.40
C ASP A 128 8.01 -10.59 -17.73
N PHE A 129 9.03 -9.75 -17.66
CA PHE A 129 10.37 -10.20 -17.95
C PHE A 129 10.82 -11.26 -16.95
N LEU A 130 10.54 -11.05 -15.69
CA LEU A 130 10.94 -12.00 -14.69
C LEU A 130 10.18 -13.32 -14.83
N ASN A 131 8.94 -13.26 -15.20
CA ASN A 131 8.20 -14.46 -15.38
C ASN A 131 8.72 -15.25 -16.57
N ARG A 132 9.18 -14.59 -17.59
CA ARG A 132 9.65 -15.32 -18.67
C ARG A 132 10.93 -15.91 -18.42
N LYS A 133 11.67 -15.45 -17.50
CA LYS A 133 12.93 -16.01 -17.20
C LYS A 133 12.83 -17.30 -16.58
N THR A 134 11.79 -17.71 -16.07
CA THR A 134 11.83 -19.01 -15.48
C THR A 134 11.23 -19.93 -16.46
#